data_b017cf9d55b276e7d74451cf2899684e
#
_entry.id   b017cf9d55b276e7d74451cf2899684e
#
_cell.length_a   1.000
_cell.length_b   1.000
_cell.length_c   1.000
_cell.angle_alpha   90.00
_cell.angle_beta   90.00
_cell.angle_gamma   90.00
#
_symmetry.space_group_name_H-M   'P 1'
#
loop_
_entity.id
_entity.type
_entity.pdbx_description
1 polymer ?
#
loop_
_entity_poly.entity_id
_entity_poly.type
_entity_poly.pdbx_seq_one_letter_code
_entity_poly.pdbx_strand_id
1 'polypeptide(L)' 'MNGEDKEPKICSFCGRSSDEVENMVTGPGVYICSECIDICHNILLEERKNKAKQGKE' A
#
# COMPACT_ATOMS: atom_id res chain seq x y z
N MET A 1 -11.61 5.74 20.64
CA MET A 1 -11.59 5.16 20.55
C MET A 1 -11.48 4.29 20.40
N ASN A 2 -11.49 4.16 20.50
CA ASN A 2 -11.37 3.24 20.54
C ASN A 2 -11.99 2.39 19.94
N GLY A 3 -12.69 2.44 19.93
CA GLY A 3 -13.57 1.59 19.25
C GLY A 3 -13.15 1.17 17.91
N GLU A 4 -12.40 1.96 17.34
CA GLU A 4 -11.97 1.65 15.99
C GLU A 4 -11.17 0.37 15.95
N ASP A 5 -10.67 -0.05 17.05
CA ASP A 5 -9.87 -1.25 17.07
C ASP A 5 -10.67 -2.50 16.82
N LYS A 6 -11.97 -2.38 16.94
CA LYS A 6 -12.78 -3.55 16.76
C LYS A 6 -12.92 -3.98 15.34
N GLU A 7 -12.72 -3.06 14.44
CA GLU A 7 -12.91 -3.37 13.04
C GLU A 7 -11.57 -3.60 12.38
N PRO A 8 -11.48 -4.64 11.59
CA PRO A 8 -10.24 -4.87 10.88
C PRO A 8 -10.02 -3.77 9.87
N LYS A 9 -8.77 -3.47 9.65
CA LYS A 9 -8.44 -2.50 8.63
C LYS A 9 -8.49 -3.17 7.27
N ILE A 10 -8.98 -2.44 6.32
CA ILE A 10 -9.14 -2.98 4.97
C ILE A 10 -8.17 -2.27 4.05
N CYS A 11 -7.40 -3.04 3.32
CA CYS A 11 -6.47 -2.47 2.35
C CYS A 11 -7.26 -1.69 1.31
N SER A 12 -6.85 -0.45 1.08
CA SER A 12 -7.54 0.39 0.13
C SER A 12 -7.27 -0.01 -1.31
N PHE A 13 -6.33 -0.89 -1.52
CA PHE A 13 -5.94 -1.30 -2.86
C PHE A 13 -6.55 -2.63 -3.27
N CYS A 14 -6.41 -3.64 -2.44
CA CYS A 14 -6.87 -4.95 -2.83
C CYS A 14 -8.11 -5.40 -2.07
N GLY A 15 -8.49 -4.69 -1.02
CA GLY A 15 -9.70 -5.02 -0.31
C GLY A 15 -9.56 -6.10 0.74
N ARG A 16 -8.35 -6.56 0.99
CA ARG A 16 -8.16 -7.56 2.02
C ARG A 16 -8.13 -6.92 3.39
N SER A 17 -8.58 -7.66 4.38
CA SER A 17 -8.55 -7.15 5.74
C SER A 17 -7.19 -7.41 6.36
N SER A 18 -6.95 -6.72 7.46
CA SER A 18 -5.67 -6.89 8.15
C SER A 18 -5.50 -8.31 8.68
N ASP A 19 -6.59 -9.05 8.80
CA ASP A 19 -6.51 -10.42 9.24
C ASP A 19 -6.01 -11.34 8.13
N GLU A 20 -6.16 -10.92 6.90
CA GLU A 20 -5.80 -11.75 5.76
C GLU A 20 -4.41 -11.50 5.24
N VAL A 21 -3.77 -10.45 5.70
CA VAL A 21 -2.44 -10.11 5.23
C VAL A 21 -1.49 -10.10 6.40
N GLU A 22 -0.21 -10.22 6.10
CA GLU A 22 0.77 -10.24 7.15
C GLU A 22 0.90 -8.92 7.86
N ASN A 23 0.94 -7.88 7.10
CA ASN A 23 1.13 -6.55 7.66
C ASN A 23 0.24 -5.56 6.97
N MET A 24 -0.11 -4.53 7.68
CA MET A 24 -0.94 -3.49 7.13
C MET A 24 -0.35 -2.15 7.55
N VAL A 25 -0.12 -1.29 6.59
CA VAL A 25 0.41 0.04 6.86
C VAL A 25 -0.73 1.03 6.85
N THR A 26 -0.74 1.87 7.84
CA THR A 26 -1.81 2.85 8.00
C THR A 26 -1.35 4.21 7.52
N GLY A 27 -2.12 4.81 6.65
CA GLY A 27 -1.88 6.18 6.24
C GLY A 27 -3.04 7.04 6.68
N PRO A 28 -3.05 8.29 6.28
CA PRO A 28 -4.12 9.21 6.69
C PRO A 28 -5.41 8.82 5.97
N GLY A 29 -6.26 8.10 6.69
CA GLY A 29 -7.53 7.71 6.14
C GLY A 29 -7.47 6.55 5.17
N VAL A 30 -6.32 5.90 5.06
CA VAL A 30 -6.18 4.79 4.12
C VAL A 30 -5.30 3.70 4.73
N TYR A 31 -5.34 2.55 4.10
CA TYR A 31 -4.52 1.42 4.54
C TYR A 31 -3.97 0.73 3.32
N ILE A 32 -2.82 0.10 3.47
CA ILE A 32 -2.24 -0.67 2.38
C ILE A 32 -1.55 -1.89 2.98
N CYS A 33 -1.80 -3.05 2.40
CA CYS A 33 -1.20 -4.26 2.92
C CYS A 33 0.21 -4.43 2.36
N SER A 34 0.97 -5.30 3.01
CA SER A 34 2.36 -5.49 2.61
C SER A 34 2.48 -5.99 1.19
N GLU A 35 1.54 -6.80 0.75
CA GLU A 35 1.61 -7.30 -0.62
C GLU A 35 1.40 -6.19 -1.63
N CYS A 36 0.47 -5.29 -1.33
CA CYS A 36 0.24 -4.17 -2.22
C CYS A 36 1.43 -3.23 -2.22
N ILE A 37 2.10 -3.11 -1.09
CA ILE A 37 3.29 -2.29 -1.03
C ILE A 37 4.34 -2.82 -1.99
N ASP A 38 4.53 -4.13 -2.02
CA ASP A 38 5.50 -4.73 -2.92
C ASP A 38 5.11 -4.48 -4.36
N ILE A 39 3.85 -4.63 -4.67
CA ILE A 39 3.39 -4.40 -6.03
C ILE A 39 3.60 -2.95 -6.42
N CYS A 40 3.23 -2.05 -5.55
CA CYS A 40 3.38 -0.64 -5.85
C CYS A 40 4.84 -0.25 -5.95
N HIS A 41 5.67 -0.86 -5.14
CA HIS A 41 7.10 -0.59 -5.19
C HIS A 41 7.65 -0.96 -6.55
N ASN A 42 7.26 -2.12 -7.06
CA ASN A 42 7.73 -2.56 -8.36
C ASN A 42 7.25 -1.64 -9.46
N ILE A 43 6.03 -1.17 -9.33
CA ILE A 43 5.50 -0.23 -10.33
C ILE A 43 6.32 1.05 -10.31
N LEU A 44 6.65 1.52 -9.13
CA LEU A 44 7.45 2.73 -9.03
C LEU A 44 8.83 2.54 -9.62
N LEU A 45 9.41 1.37 -9.42
CA LEU A 45 10.72 1.11 -9.99
C LEU A 45 10.67 1.17 -11.50
N GLU A 46 9.61 0.62 -12.06
CA GLU A 46 9.46 0.67 -13.51
C GLU A 46 9.31 2.09 -14.00
N GLU A 47 8.53 2.87 -13.30
CA GLU A 47 8.32 4.24 -13.72
C GLU A 47 9.58 5.05 -13.60
N ARG A 48 10.37 4.77 -12.59
CA ARG A 48 11.61 5.51 -12.41
C ARG A 48 12.58 5.21 -13.53
N LYS A 49 12.59 3.98 -13.99
CA LYS A 49 13.45 3.65 -15.11
C LYS A 49 13.06 4.43 -16.34
N ASN A 50 11.76 4.51 -16.58
CA ASN A 50 11.30 5.22 -17.75
C ASN A 50 11.61 6.70 -17.65
N LYS A 51 11.44 7.27 -16.49
CA LYS A 51 11.71 8.67 -16.33
C LYS A 51 13.18 8.98 -16.41
N ALA A 52 13.98 8.06 -15.93
CA ALA A 52 15.41 8.28 -16.00
C ALA A 52 15.87 8.41 -17.43
N LYS A 53 15.23 7.69 -18.31
CA LYS A 53 15.58 7.80 -19.71
C LYS A 53 15.28 9.15 -20.23
N GLN A 54 14.28 9.78 -19.70
CA GLN A 54 13.92 11.10 -20.15
C GLN A 54 14.82 12.16 -19.56
N GLY A 55 15.65 11.77 -18.68
CA GLY A 55 16.60 12.69 -18.15
C GLY A 55 16.07 13.62 -17.13
N LYS A 56 14.92 13.30 -16.57
CA LYS A 56 14.43 14.20 -15.71
C LYS A 56 14.07 13.69 -14.47
N GLU A 57 14.02 14.10 -13.69
CA GLU A 57 13.59 13.66 -12.64
C GLU A 57 13.68 14.01 -11.78
#